data_1f6ae6ee97bc8875ac9d5352b87793e9
#
_entry.id   1f6ae6ee97bc8875ac9d5352b87793e9
#
_cell.length_a   1.000
_cell.length_b   1.000
_cell.length_c   1.000
_cell.angle_alpha   90.00
_cell.angle_beta   90.00
_cell.angle_gamma   90.00
#
_symmetry.space_group_name_H-M   'P 1'
#
loop_
_entity.id
_entity.type
_entity.pdbx_description
1 polymer ?
#
loop_
_entity_poly.entity_id
_entity_poly.type
_entity_poly.pdbx_seq_one_letter_code
_entity_poly.pdbx_strand_id
1 'polypeptide(L)'
;MKKNVYIVWNDFYHPQEVLEPLVGQIFPSARFCVTASHGYGDFAKEKPDLLVQFTVGDPPPAMEEQKRVADSVKNGMGLLAFHAGLVLTGDDSPFLTELGTADFISHPDRKDAPPDDPHPEQCEVRVIPLPHVQHPVTAGVMPFSAWDEHYFVK
;
A
#
# COMPACT_ATOMS: atom_id res chain seq x y z
N MET A 1 -6.97 -22.11 11.09
CA MET A 1 -5.96 -22.10 10.00
C MET A 1 -5.40 -20.70 9.92
N LYS A 2 -4.07 -20.53 9.78
CA LYS A 2 -3.48 -19.22 9.58
C LYS A 2 -3.79 -18.71 8.18
N LYS A 3 -3.83 -17.39 8.01
CA LYS A 3 -3.96 -16.74 6.72
C LYS A 3 -2.59 -16.46 6.13
N ASN A 4 -2.43 -16.66 4.83
CA ASN A 4 -1.19 -16.38 4.12
C ASN A 4 -1.19 -14.92 3.64
N VAL A 5 -0.15 -14.19 4.00
CA VAL A 5 0.06 -12.80 3.59
C VAL A 5 1.33 -12.73 2.76
N TYR A 6 1.24 -12.16 1.58
CA TYR A 6 2.40 -11.87 0.74
C TYR A 6 2.62 -10.36 0.71
N ILE A 7 3.82 -9.92 1.03
CA ILE A 7 4.19 -8.50 1.08
C ILE A 7 5.22 -8.21 0.01
N VAL A 8 4.94 -7.24 -0.83
CA VAL A 8 5.92 -6.65 -1.74
C VAL A 8 6.37 -5.31 -1.18
N TRP A 9 7.64 -5.17 -0.85
CA TRP A 9 8.23 -4.00 -0.20
C TRP A 9 9.52 -3.49 -0.86
N ASN A 10 9.56 -3.52 -2.16
CA ASN A 10 10.68 -2.95 -2.91
C ASN A 10 10.44 -1.45 -3.12
N ASP A 11 10.93 -0.64 -2.19
CA ASP A 11 10.77 0.81 -2.23
C ASP A 11 12.08 1.50 -1.84
N PHE A 12 12.56 2.37 -2.71
CA PHE A 12 13.79 3.14 -2.47
C PHE A 12 13.62 4.12 -1.29
N TYR A 13 12.43 4.71 -1.14
CA TYR A 13 12.14 5.74 -0.13
C TYR A 13 11.81 5.14 1.24
N HIS A 14 11.33 3.90 1.28
CA HIS A 14 10.89 3.21 2.50
C HIS A 14 11.60 1.87 2.61
N PRO A 15 12.83 1.86 3.14
CA PRO A 15 13.63 0.64 3.20
C PRO A 15 12.99 -0.40 4.13
N GLN A 16 13.25 -1.67 3.82
CA GLN A 16 12.70 -2.83 4.52
C GLN A 16 12.86 -2.74 6.05
N GLU A 17 13.98 -2.22 6.53
CA GLU A 17 14.30 -2.11 7.95
C GLU A 17 13.31 -1.25 8.72
N VAL A 18 12.67 -0.30 8.04
CA VAL A 18 11.62 0.55 8.63
C VAL A 18 10.28 -0.18 8.68
N LEU A 19 10.00 -1.01 7.68
CA LEU A 19 8.71 -1.70 7.54
C LEU A 19 8.62 -3.00 8.33
N GLU A 20 9.72 -3.73 8.42
CA GLU A 20 9.77 -5.04 9.03
C GLU A 20 9.24 -5.08 10.49
N PRO A 21 9.56 -4.12 11.37
CA PRO A 21 8.99 -4.07 12.72
C PRO A 21 7.46 -3.87 12.73
N LEU A 22 6.91 -3.16 11.75
CA LEU A 22 5.48 -2.91 11.64
C LEU A 22 4.72 -4.16 11.18
N VAL A 23 5.33 -4.94 10.29
CA VAL A 23 4.74 -6.19 9.78
C VAL A 23 4.40 -7.15 10.91
N GLY A 24 5.29 -7.35 11.87
CA GLY A 24 5.06 -8.22 13.02
C GLY A 24 3.93 -7.74 13.95
N GLN A 25 3.71 -6.43 14.01
CA GLN A 25 2.62 -5.83 14.80
C GLN A 25 1.26 -5.97 14.08
N ILE A 26 1.24 -5.73 12.76
CA ILE A 26 0.01 -5.79 11.96
C ILE A 26 -0.41 -7.25 11.70
N PHE A 27 0.57 -8.12 11.44
CA PHE A 27 0.35 -9.53 11.08
C PHE A 27 0.99 -10.49 12.10
N PRO A 28 0.47 -10.60 13.33
CA PRO A 28 1.04 -11.45 14.34
C PRO A 28 1.10 -12.91 13.89
N SER A 29 2.24 -13.56 14.11
CA SER A 29 2.54 -14.93 13.65
C SER A 29 1.58 -16.00 14.20
N ALA A 30 0.85 -15.71 15.28
CA ALA A 30 -0.20 -16.60 15.78
C ALA A 30 -1.37 -16.77 14.79
N ARG A 31 -1.63 -15.75 13.95
CA ARG A 31 -2.77 -15.68 13.03
C ARG A 31 -2.37 -15.74 11.56
N PHE A 32 -1.16 -15.32 11.22
CA PHE A 32 -0.69 -15.14 9.86
C PHE A 32 0.59 -15.92 9.57
N CYS A 33 0.74 -16.36 8.32
CA CYS A 33 1.99 -16.77 7.72
C CYS A 33 2.38 -15.67 6.74
N VAL A 34 3.48 -14.98 6.97
CA VAL A 34 3.91 -13.83 6.17
C VAL A 34 5.11 -14.24 5.33
N THR A 35 5.02 -14.02 4.03
CA THR A 35 6.12 -14.07 3.08
C THR A 35 6.35 -12.66 2.57
N ALA A 36 7.57 -12.14 2.66
CA ALA A 36 7.93 -10.84 2.16
C ALA A 36 8.96 -10.96 1.03
N SER A 37 8.82 -10.13 0.01
CA SER A 37 9.64 -10.20 -1.20
C SER A 37 9.85 -8.81 -1.80
N HIS A 38 10.91 -8.66 -2.58
CA HIS A 38 11.16 -7.46 -3.37
C HIS A 38 10.38 -7.41 -4.70
N GLY A 39 9.55 -8.40 -4.98
CA GLY A 39 8.78 -8.46 -6.20
C GLY A 39 7.68 -9.53 -6.18
N TYR A 40 7.00 -9.65 -7.31
CA TYR A 40 5.83 -10.53 -7.44
C TYR A 40 6.17 -11.95 -7.95
N GLY A 41 7.46 -12.26 -8.20
CA GLY A 41 7.88 -13.50 -8.88
C GLY A 41 7.41 -14.79 -8.22
N ASP A 42 7.39 -14.85 -6.90
CA ASP A 42 6.94 -16.03 -6.15
C ASP A 42 5.47 -15.99 -5.71
N PHE A 43 4.80 -14.90 -5.97
CA PHE A 43 3.40 -14.67 -5.59
C PHE A 43 2.47 -15.84 -5.95
N ALA A 44 2.60 -16.37 -7.18
CA ALA A 44 1.72 -17.46 -7.64
C ALA A 44 1.96 -18.78 -6.90
N LYS A 45 3.16 -19.02 -6.38
CA LYS A 45 3.51 -20.21 -5.62
C LYS A 45 2.93 -20.16 -4.21
N GLU A 46 2.96 -18.98 -3.61
CA GLU A 46 2.55 -18.73 -2.23
C GLU A 46 1.03 -18.74 -2.03
N LYS A 47 0.25 -18.51 -3.11
CA LYS A 47 -1.23 -18.49 -3.08
C LYS A 47 -1.77 -17.71 -1.88
N PRO A 48 -1.44 -16.42 -1.72
CA PRO A 48 -1.80 -15.67 -0.52
C PRO A 48 -3.32 -15.44 -0.42
N ASP A 49 -3.80 -15.32 0.81
CA ASP A 49 -5.14 -14.80 1.11
C ASP A 49 -5.18 -13.28 1.00
N LEU A 50 -4.03 -12.61 1.21
CA LEU A 50 -3.85 -11.16 1.17
C LEU A 50 -2.53 -10.80 0.52
N LEU A 51 -2.56 -9.91 -0.46
CA LEU A 51 -1.40 -9.19 -0.96
C LEU A 51 -1.32 -7.83 -0.28
N VAL A 52 -0.17 -7.51 0.30
CA VAL A 52 0.18 -6.16 0.78
C VAL A 52 1.19 -5.57 -0.18
N GLN A 53 0.85 -4.42 -0.74
CA GLN A 53 1.67 -3.72 -1.72
C GLN A 53 2.22 -2.45 -1.08
N PHE A 54 3.53 -2.47 -0.82
CA PHE A 54 4.27 -1.37 -0.25
C PHE A 54 5.52 -1.13 -1.10
N THR A 55 5.32 -0.47 -2.23
CA THR A 55 6.37 -0.22 -3.22
C THR A 55 5.93 0.83 -4.23
N VAL A 56 6.83 1.67 -4.67
CA VAL A 56 6.61 2.60 -5.79
C VAL A 56 6.72 1.91 -7.17
N GLY A 57 7.12 0.63 -7.20
CA GLY A 57 7.19 -0.13 -8.44
C GLY A 57 8.26 0.32 -9.41
N ASP A 58 9.46 0.58 -8.92
CA ASP A 58 10.61 0.89 -9.77
C ASP A 58 11.64 -0.25 -9.74
N PRO A 59 11.75 -1.04 -10.80
CA PRO A 59 10.92 -1.00 -12.01
C PRO A 59 9.48 -1.50 -11.77
N PRO A 60 8.51 -1.06 -12.60
CA PRO A 60 7.14 -1.54 -12.48
C PRO A 60 7.08 -3.07 -12.71
N PRO A 61 6.14 -3.78 -12.08
CA PRO A 61 6.01 -5.21 -12.29
C PRO A 61 5.65 -5.51 -13.74
N ALA A 62 6.13 -6.66 -14.25
CA ALA A 62 5.80 -7.10 -15.61
C ALA A 62 4.29 -7.23 -15.80
N MET A 63 3.79 -6.97 -17.02
CA MET A 63 2.36 -7.02 -17.34
C MET A 63 1.70 -8.34 -16.96
N GLU A 64 2.40 -9.46 -17.12
CA GLU A 64 1.88 -10.77 -16.71
C GLU A 64 1.74 -10.91 -15.19
N GLU A 65 2.64 -10.29 -14.44
CA GLU A 65 2.55 -10.26 -12.97
C GLU A 65 1.39 -9.40 -12.51
N GLN A 66 1.23 -8.22 -13.10
CA GLN A 66 0.09 -7.34 -12.82
C GLN A 66 -1.24 -8.04 -13.10
N LYS A 67 -1.36 -8.67 -14.29
CA LYS A 67 -2.56 -9.42 -14.66
C LYS A 67 -2.84 -10.56 -13.67
N ARG A 68 -1.81 -11.28 -13.24
CA ARG A 68 -1.95 -12.38 -12.28
C ARG A 68 -2.45 -11.88 -10.92
N VAL A 69 -1.94 -10.73 -10.45
CA VAL A 69 -2.43 -10.08 -9.24
C VAL A 69 -3.89 -9.69 -9.41
N ALA A 70 -4.23 -9.00 -10.51
CA ALA A 70 -5.60 -8.56 -10.79
C ALA A 70 -6.59 -9.75 -10.84
N ASP A 71 -6.23 -10.81 -11.53
CA ASP A 71 -7.04 -12.03 -11.61
C ASP A 71 -7.21 -12.67 -10.22
N SER A 72 -6.17 -12.69 -9.39
CA SER A 72 -6.24 -13.25 -8.03
C SER A 72 -7.19 -12.44 -7.13
N VAL A 73 -7.14 -11.11 -7.22
CA VAL A 73 -8.05 -10.22 -6.47
C VAL A 73 -9.48 -10.40 -6.94
N LYS A 74 -9.73 -10.44 -8.25
CA LYS A 74 -11.05 -10.73 -8.83
C LYS A 74 -11.59 -12.10 -8.39
N ASN A 75 -10.70 -13.04 -8.06
CA ASN A 75 -11.05 -14.36 -7.53
C ASN A 75 -11.09 -14.43 -5.99
N GLY A 76 -11.06 -13.30 -5.30
CA GLY A 76 -11.33 -13.21 -3.86
C GLY A 76 -10.12 -13.06 -2.95
N MET A 77 -8.90 -12.90 -3.47
CA MET A 77 -7.76 -12.50 -2.67
C MET A 77 -7.91 -11.05 -2.20
N GLY A 78 -7.55 -10.76 -0.96
CA GLY A 78 -7.48 -9.38 -0.47
C GLY A 78 -6.31 -8.62 -1.08
N LEU A 79 -6.49 -7.31 -1.31
CA LEU A 79 -5.42 -6.38 -1.68
C LEU A 79 -5.39 -5.22 -0.69
N LEU A 80 -4.21 -4.92 -0.16
CA LEU A 80 -3.93 -3.74 0.65
C LEU A 80 -2.78 -2.97 -0.01
N ALA A 81 -3.11 -1.88 -0.69
CA ALA A 81 -2.12 -0.92 -1.16
C ALA A 81 -1.84 0.07 -0.02
N PHE A 82 -0.59 0.14 0.41
CA PHE A 82 -0.20 0.91 1.57
C PHE A 82 0.79 1.99 1.16
N HIS A 83 0.47 3.25 1.42
CA HIS A 83 1.31 4.42 1.14
C HIS A 83 1.89 4.38 -0.30
N ALA A 84 3.19 4.12 -0.45
CA ALA A 84 3.87 3.99 -1.73
C ALA A 84 3.22 2.97 -2.70
N GLY A 85 2.46 2.01 -2.18
CA GLY A 85 1.70 1.05 -3.00
C GLY A 85 0.61 1.69 -3.86
N LEU A 86 0.16 2.90 -3.55
CA LEU A 86 -0.78 3.65 -4.40
C LEU A 86 -0.11 4.24 -5.64
N VAL A 87 1.21 4.47 -5.60
CA VAL A 87 1.98 5.03 -6.72
C VAL A 87 2.10 4.04 -7.87
N LEU A 88 1.97 2.73 -7.60
CA LEU A 88 1.91 1.70 -8.64
C LEU A 88 0.65 1.77 -9.50
N THR A 89 -0.36 2.52 -9.09
CA THR A 89 -1.56 2.74 -9.88
C THR A 89 -1.30 3.90 -10.85
N GLY A 90 -1.32 3.63 -12.13
CA GLY A 90 -1.06 4.63 -13.16
C GLY A 90 -0.93 3.99 -14.53
N ASP A 91 -0.49 4.76 -15.51
CA ASP A 91 -0.39 4.32 -16.91
C ASP A 91 0.53 3.11 -17.09
N ASP A 92 1.53 2.95 -16.21
CA ASP A 92 2.48 1.83 -16.24
C ASP A 92 1.94 0.56 -15.56
N SER A 93 0.81 0.64 -14.89
CA SER A 93 0.21 -0.46 -14.13
C SER A 93 -1.29 -0.63 -14.38
N PRO A 94 -1.75 -0.79 -15.64
CA PRO A 94 -3.17 -0.74 -16.00
C PRO A 94 -4.02 -1.80 -15.29
N PHE A 95 -3.49 -3.00 -15.03
CA PHE A 95 -4.24 -4.04 -14.33
C PHE A 95 -4.36 -3.77 -12.83
N LEU A 96 -3.38 -3.12 -12.23
CA LEU A 96 -3.43 -2.73 -10.82
C LEU A 96 -4.33 -1.51 -10.65
N THR A 97 -4.34 -0.59 -11.62
CA THR A 97 -5.25 0.55 -11.67
C THR A 97 -6.71 0.12 -11.68
N GLU A 98 -7.06 -0.97 -12.39
CA GLU A 98 -8.42 -1.53 -12.37
C GLU A 98 -8.89 -2.01 -10.99
N LEU A 99 -7.95 -2.34 -10.11
CA LEU A 99 -8.24 -2.82 -8.74
C LEU A 99 -8.26 -1.68 -7.73
N GLY A 100 -7.55 -0.60 -8.03
CA GLY A 100 -7.47 0.58 -7.20
C GLY A 100 -8.77 1.38 -7.25
N THR A 101 -9.11 1.98 -6.14
CA THR A 101 -10.19 2.98 -6.06
C THR A 101 -9.68 4.40 -6.27
N ALA A 102 -8.37 4.55 -6.40
CA ALA A 102 -7.71 5.85 -6.51
C ALA A 102 -6.37 5.73 -7.25
N ASP A 103 -6.11 6.67 -8.15
CA ASP A 103 -4.81 6.85 -8.78
C ASP A 103 -4.06 7.97 -8.05
N PHE A 104 -2.80 7.73 -7.73
CA PHE A 104 -1.92 8.77 -7.20
C PHE A 104 -1.69 9.85 -8.27
N ILE A 105 -1.85 11.12 -7.87
CA ILE A 105 -1.60 12.27 -8.73
C ILE A 105 -0.30 12.97 -8.31
N SER A 106 -0.20 13.34 -7.03
CA SER A 106 0.95 14.07 -6.48
C SER A 106 0.87 14.14 -4.95
N HIS A 107 2.00 14.52 -4.37
CA HIS A 107 2.10 15.04 -3.00
C HIS A 107 2.70 16.45 -3.11
N PRO A 108 1.90 17.51 -3.05
CA PRO A 108 2.39 18.87 -3.23
C PRO A 108 3.19 19.31 -2.01
N ASP A 109 4.24 20.09 -2.26
CA ASP A 109 5.02 20.71 -1.22
C ASP A 109 4.17 21.69 -0.38
N ARG A 110 4.45 21.73 0.89
CA ARG A 110 3.86 22.69 1.82
C ARG A 110 4.35 24.11 1.46
N LYS A 111 3.42 25.04 1.27
CA LYS A 111 3.72 26.42 0.84
C LYS A 111 4.55 27.22 1.84
N ASP A 112 4.51 26.82 3.10
CA ASP A 112 5.23 27.44 4.22
C ASP A 112 6.51 26.66 4.59
N ALA A 113 6.87 25.63 3.83
CA ALA A 113 8.06 24.87 4.07
C ALA A 113 9.30 25.76 3.90
N PRO A 114 10.28 25.72 4.84
CA PRO A 114 11.55 26.38 4.67
C PRO A 114 12.28 25.89 3.40
N PRO A 115 13.11 26.73 2.76
CA PRO A 115 13.80 26.34 1.53
C PRO A 115 14.76 25.16 1.67
N ASP A 116 15.16 24.87 2.89
CA ASP A 116 16.07 23.77 3.28
C ASP A 116 15.36 22.64 4.01
N ASP A 117 14.01 22.61 4.01
CA ASP A 117 13.25 21.51 4.57
C ASP A 117 13.52 20.23 3.75
N PRO A 118 14.01 19.16 4.37
CA PRO A 118 14.28 17.91 3.67
C PRO A 118 13.00 17.17 3.24
N HIS A 119 11.85 17.55 3.79
CA HIS A 119 10.55 16.89 3.56
C HIS A 119 9.43 17.92 3.39
N PRO A 120 9.50 18.79 2.37
CA PRO A 120 8.51 19.85 2.15
C PRO A 120 7.11 19.31 1.84
N GLU A 121 7.02 18.05 1.39
CA GLU A 121 5.77 17.33 1.09
C GLU A 121 5.00 16.92 2.35
N GLN A 122 5.65 16.86 3.52
CA GLN A 122 5.00 16.46 4.77
C GLN A 122 4.23 17.61 5.42
N CYS A 123 3.06 17.30 5.93
CA CYS A 123 2.23 18.25 6.66
C CYS A 123 1.37 17.55 7.72
N GLU A 124 0.65 18.31 8.57
CA GLU A 124 -0.35 17.71 9.43
C GLU A 124 -1.57 17.26 8.60
N VAL A 125 -1.77 15.95 8.53
CA VAL A 125 -2.92 15.32 7.86
C VAL A 125 -3.95 14.91 8.91
N ARG A 126 -5.19 15.33 8.74
CA ARG A 126 -6.31 14.89 9.58
C ARG A 126 -7.14 13.85 8.87
N VAL A 127 -7.16 12.65 9.41
CA VAL A 127 -7.95 11.53 8.89
C VAL A 127 -9.29 11.48 9.61
N ILE A 128 -10.37 11.52 8.84
CA ILE A 128 -11.75 11.48 9.36
C ILE A 128 -12.51 10.36 8.65
N PRO A 129 -12.87 9.27 9.34
CA PRO A 129 -13.72 8.24 8.76
C PRO A 129 -15.07 8.83 8.32
N LEU A 130 -15.52 8.48 7.13
CA LEU A 130 -16.80 8.96 6.62
C LEU A 130 -17.94 8.34 7.43
N PRO A 131 -18.79 9.14 8.13
CA PRO A 131 -19.76 8.62 9.09
C PRO A 131 -20.88 7.78 8.45
N HIS A 132 -21.11 7.96 7.15
CA HIS A 132 -22.13 7.23 6.38
C HIS A 132 -21.60 5.95 5.71
N VAL A 133 -20.28 5.69 5.79
CA VAL A 133 -19.65 4.49 5.23
C VAL A 133 -19.43 3.49 6.34
N GLN A 134 -20.21 2.40 6.33
CA GLN A 134 -20.00 1.29 7.24
C GLN A 134 -19.19 0.20 6.56
N HIS A 135 -17.95 0.05 6.98
CA HIS A 135 -17.06 -0.98 6.47
C HIS A 135 -16.24 -1.60 7.61
N PRO A 136 -16.00 -2.92 7.60
CA PRO A 136 -15.21 -3.56 8.67
C PRO A 136 -13.83 -2.95 8.90
N VAL A 137 -13.17 -2.43 7.85
CA VAL A 137 -11.86 -1.79 7.94
C VAL A 137 -11.91 -0.46 8.70
N THR A 138 -13.03 0.26 8.63
CA THR A 138 -13.21 1.55 9.32
C THR A 138 -13.96 1.43 10.64
N ALA A 139 -14.41 0.23 11.00
CA ALA A 139 -15.15 0.00 12.23
C ALA A 139 -14.29 0.30 13.46
N GLY A 140 -14.74 1.25 14.28
CA GLY A 140 -14.03 1.67 15.49
C GLY A 140 -12.87 2.62 15.27
N VAL A 141 -12.59 3.03 14.03
CA VAL A 141 -11.59 4.06 13.74
C VAL A 141 -12.14 5.42 14.15
N MET A 142 -11.44 6.11 15.05
CA MET A 142 -11.75 7.47 15.46
C MET A 142 -10.93 8.46 14.61
N PRO A 143 -11.41 9.72 14.44
CA PRO A 143 -10.58 10.74 13.80
C PRO A 143 -9.22 10.90 14.50
N PHE A 144 -8.16 11.05 13.71
CA PHE A 144 -6.82 11.29 14.22
C PHE A 144 -6.04 12.23 13.29
N SER A 145 -4.96 12.80 13.81
CA SER A 145 -3.98 13.55 13.01
C SER A 145 -2.66 12.81 12.99
N ALA A 146 -1.96 12.93 11.89
CA ALA A 146 -0.60 12.45 11.70
C ALA A 146 0.21 13.50 10.95
N TRP A 147 1.53 13.50 11.14
CA TRP A 147 2.46 14.25 10.30
C TRP A 147 2.92 13.29 9.21
N ASP A 148 2.50 13.55 7.95
CA ASP A 148 2.72 12.64 6.83
C ASP A 148 2.61 13.39 5.50
N GLU A 149 2.88 12.72 4.39
CA GLU A 149 2.63 13.20 3.05
C GLU A 149 1.13 13.21 2.74
N HIS A 150 0.68 14.31 2.13
CA HIS A 150 -0.70 14.39 1.68
C HIS A 150 -0.80 13.96 0.21
N TYR A 151 -1.19 12.72 -0.03
CA TYR A 151 -1.41 12.22 -1.38
C TYR A 151 -2.69 12.76 -1.99
N PHE A 152 -2.57 13.42 -3.13
CA PHE A 152 -3.71 13.70 -3.99
C PHE A 152 -3.96 12.51 -4.90
N VAL A 153 -5.21 12.05 -4.86
CA VAL A 153 -5.67 10.90 -5.62
C VAL A 153 -6.94 11.24 -6.39
N LYS A 154 -7.22 10.55 -7.48
CA LYS A 154 -8.47 10.65 -8.27
C LYS A 154 -9.16 9.29 -8.37
#